data_bbd7c17a668af69905ff1c33c01d9423
#
_entry.id   bbd7c17a668af69905ff1c33c01d9423
#
_cell.length_a   1.000
_cell.length_b   1.000
_cell.length_c   1.000
_cell.angle_alpha   90.00
_cell.angle_beta   90.00
_cell.angle_gamma   90.00
#
_symmetry.space_group_name_H-M   'P 1'
#
loop_
_entity.id
_entity.type
_entity.pdbx_description
1 polymer ?
#
loop_
_entity_poly.entity_id
_entity_poly.type
_entity_poly.pdbx_seq_one_letter_code
_entity_poly.pdbx_strand_id
1 'polypeptide(L)'
;MKRLAACLLALVLLLSGCSEGSYVSVKPHQGGNTSGNAQAVAVGNYEEMLAALKEMVAGAVEQQVLSVADMDENAVTATLDQAIRTTCRTDPMAAYAVEEITYERGQSGNLPAVAVSIRYNRTRREILQMPTAADMDQAASRIQVALNGCNSSVVMLVERYEPTDFVQLIEDYAASYPEWVIEIPTVAEATYPEAGDRCILELKFSYQTSRESLRTMQSRVQSVFDSARLYVQGDSSDHEKYNQLFSFLTQRFDYKAETSITASYSLLCHGVGDSRAFATCYAAMCARAGLSALVVSGTRDGESWFWNIIEDDGDYYHVDPAASLMGGDFRELRDEEMEGYVWDYSEYPVCTGPEEPEPAAETENTEPTGENEK
;
A
#
# COMPACT_ATOMS: atom_id res chain seq x y z
N MET A 1 19.28 45.93 -16.24
CA MET A 1 18.75 45.33 -17.46
C MET A 1 19.18 43.87 -17.67
N LYS A 2 20.41 43.44 -17.40
CA LYS A 2 20.85 42.01 -17.57
C LYS A 2 20.18 41.01 -16.60
N ARG A 3 19.75 41.41 -15.42
CA ARG A 3 19.05 40.53 -14.44
C ARG A 3 17.59 40.31 -14.73
N LEU A 4 16.89 41.28 -15.40
CA LEU A 4 15.51 41.13 -15.83
C LEU A 4 15.37 40.18 -17.04
N ALA A 5 16.36 40.17 -17.94
CA ALA A 5 16.38 39.27 -19.08
C ALA A 5 16.57 37.80 -18.68
N ALA A 6 17.34 37.54 -17.63
CA ALA A 6 17.56 36.18 -17.09
C ALA A 6 16.30 35.61 -16.43
N CYS A 7 15.51 36.47 -15.72
CA CYS A 7 14.24 36.01 -15.12
C CYS A 7 13.14 35.77 -16.17
N LEU A 8 13.13 36.51 -17.27
CA LEU A 8 12.17 36.29 -18.36
C LEU A 8 12.48 35.01 -19.13
N LEU A 9 13.77 34.66 -19.33
CA LEU A 9 14.18 33.42 -19.96
C LEU A 9 13.85 32.19 -19.10
N ALA A 10 13.98 32.29 -17.78
CA ALA A 10 13.60 31.22 -16.85
C ALA A 10 12.07 31.01 -16.80
N LEU A 11 11.27 32.09 -16.95
CA LEU A 11 9.81 31.99 -16.95
C LEU A 11 9.25 31.35 -18.25
N VAL A 12 9.94 31.53 -19.37
CA VAL A 12 9.55 30.91 -20.66
C VAL A 12 9.84 29.41 -20.67
N LEU A 13 10.84 28.94 -19.92
CA LEU A 13 11.16 27.52 -19.80
C LEU A 13 10.22 26.75 -18.85
N LEU A 14 9.47 27.46 -18.01
CA LEU A 14 8.48 26.84 -17.11
C LEU A 14 7.08 26.69 -17.74
N LEU A 15 6.83 27.25 -18.92
CA LEU A 15 5.55 27.18 -19.62
C LEU A 15 5.51 26.16 -20.78
N SER A 16 6.60 25.42 -21.03
CA SER A 16 6.66 24.38 -22.07
C SER A 16 6.39 22.96 -21.58
N GLY A 17 5.77 22.81 -20.40
CA GLY A 17 5.36 21.53 -19.84
C GLY A 17 3.88 21.21 -20.06
N CYS A 18 3.38 21.31 -21.31
CA CYS A 18 2.20 20.56 -21.71
C CYS A 18 2.65 19.13 -22.02
N SER A 19 2.42 18.21 -21.11
CA SER A 19 2.44 16.79 -21.41
C SER A 19 1.29 16.53 -22.39
N GLU A 20 1.59 16.57 -23.68
CA GLU A 20 0.71 15.93 -24.65
C GLU A 20 0.67 14.45 -24.30
N GLY A 21 -0.54 13.95 -23.97
CA GLY A 21 -0.78 12.53 -23.81
C GLY A 21 -0.16 11.82 -25.03
N SER A 22 0.58 10.74 -24.80
CA SER A 22 1.24 9.97 -25.82
C SER A 22 0.21 9.41 -26.81
N TYR A 23 -0.06 10.18 -27.87
CA TYR A 23 -0.81 9.67 -29.01
C TYR A 23 0.07 8.67 -29.75
N VAL A 24 -0.35 7.40 -29.76
CA VAL A 24 0.23 6.41 -30.64
C VAL A 24 0.02 6.86 -32.08
N SER A 25 1.10 7.23 -32.77
CA SER A 25 1.05 7.70 -34.17
C SER A 25 0.99 6.48 -35.08
N VAL A 26 -0.15 6.26 -35.71
CA VAL A 26 -0.31 5.21 -36.75
C VAL A 26 0.13 5.78 -38.06
N LYS A 27 1.26 5.26 -38.62
CA LYS A 27 1.73 5.60 -39.98
C LYS A 27 1.60 4.40 -40.89
N PRO A 28 0.71 4.42 -41.88
CA PRO A 28 0.67 3.35 -42.88
C PRO A 28 1.89 3.46 -43.81
N HIS A 29 2.64 2.38 -43.95
CA HIS A 29 3.67 2.24 -44.99
C HIS A 29 3.14 1.39 -46.15
N GLN A 30 3.50 1.76 -47.38
CA GLN A 30 3.14 0.99 -48.56
C GLN A 30 4.29 0.05 -48.96
N GLY A 31 3.97 -1.23 -48.99
CA GLY A 31 4.56 -2.24 -49.87
C GLY A 31 5.95 -2.80 -49.56
N GLY A 32 5.97 -4.01 -48.98
CA GLY A 32 7.08 -4.93 -49.01
C GLY A 32 6.61 -6.38 -49.02
N ASN A 33 7.18 -7.25 -49.83
CA ASN A 33 6.96 -8.69 -49.76
C ASN A 33 7.59 -9.24 -48.50
N THR A 34 6.79 -9.62 -47.51
CA THR A 34 7.27 -10.31 -46.31
C THR A 34 7.50 -11.78 -46.61
N SER A 35 8.75 -12.11 -46.95
CA SER A 35 9.20 -13.51 -47.04
C SER A 35 9.67 -14.00 -45.69
N GLY A 36 8.76 -14.56 -44.91
CA GLY A 36 9.06 -15.26 -43.64
C GLY A 36 8.01 -16.34 -43.40
N ASN A 37 8.46 -17.54 -43.07
CA ASN A 37 7.65 -18.75 -42.81
C ASN A 37 6.82 -18.67 -41.51
N ALA A 38 6.37 -17.50 -41.08
CA ALA A 38 5.43 -17.34 -40.01
C ALA A 38 4.01 -17.65 -40.53
N GLN A 39 3.38 -18.64 -39.98
CA GLN A 39 1.97 -18.98 -40.29
C GLN A 39 1.12 -17.76 -39.99
N ALA A 40 0.46 -17.20 -41.02
CA ALA A 40 -0.39 -16.04 -40.86
C ALA A 40 -1.61 -16.40 -40.00
N VAL A 41 -1.92 -15.55 -39.04
CA VAL A 41 -3.15 -15.68 -38.25
C VAL A 41 -4.32 -15.15 -39.07
N ALA A 42 -5.35 -15.96 -39.28
CA ALA A 42 -6.54 -15.53 -40.02
C ALA A 42 -7.40 -14.61 -39.18
N VAL A 43 -7.83 -13.48 -39.72
CA VAL A 43 -8.75 -12.53 -39.11
C VAL A 43 -9.79 -12.09 -40.14
N GLY A 44 -11.09 -12.28 -39.81
CA GLY A 44 -12.20 -11.99 -40.72
C GLY A 44 -13.04 -10.78 -40.31
N ASN A 45 -12.83 -10.26 -39.11
CA ASN A 45 -13.63 -9.17 -38.54
C ASN A 45 -12.84 -8.37 -37.49
N TYR A 46 -13.50 -7.30 -36.96
CA TYR A 46 -12.93 -6.41 -35.94
C TYR A 46 -12.55 -7.14 -34.64
N GLU A 47 -13.42 -8.02 -34.15
CA GLU A 47 -13.20 -8.72 -32.86
C GLU A 47 -12.00 -9.67 -32.94
N GLU A 48 -11.86 -10.39 -34.05
CA GLU A 48 -10.72 -11.27 -34.26
C GLU A 48 -9.41 -10.47 -34.42
N MET A 49 -9.47 -9.32 -35.07
CA MET A 49 -8.31 -8.42 -35.21
C MET A 49 -7.91 -7.84 -33.86
N LEU A 50 -8.88 -7.41 -33.04
CA LEU A 50 -8.67 -6.93 -31.68
C LEU A 50 -8.06 -8.02 -30.79
N ALA A 51 -8.58 -9.25 -30.87
CA ALA A 51 -8.07 -10.39 -30.14
C ALA A 51 -6.62 -10.72 -30.54
N ALA A 52 -6.32 -10.74 -31.84
CA ALA A 52 -4.98 -10.99 -32.33
C ALA A 52 -3.95 -9.95 -31.84
N LEU A 53 -4.32 -8.67 -31.83
CA LEU A 53 -3.45 -7.60 -31.28
C LEU A 53 -3.22 -7.78 -29.78
N LYS A 54 -4.26 -8.08 -29.00
CA LYS A 54 -4.13 -8.35 -27.56
C LYS A 54 -3.27 -9.58 -27.26
N GLU A 55 -3.39 -10.63 -28.08
CA GLU A 55 -2.55 -11.83 -27.95
C GLU A 55 -1.08 -11.52 -28.27
N MET A 56 -0.80 -10.72 -29.31
CA MET A 56 0.56 -10.23 -29.58
C MET A 56 1.14 -9.49 -28.39
N VAL A 57 0.37 -8.56 -27.80
CA VAL A 57 0.81 -7.79 -26.63
C VAL A 57 1.05 -8.70 -25.42
N ALA A 58 0.14 -9.60 -25.09
CA ALA A 58 0.27 -10.53 -23.98
C ALA A 58 1.45 -11.49 -24.14
N GLY A 59 1.77 -11.89 -25.39
CA GLY A 59 2.92 -12.73 -25.73
C GLY A 59 4.24 -11.97 -25.90
N ALA A 60 4.23 -10.63 -25.81
CA ALA A 60 5.35 -9.75 -26.16
C ALA A 60 5.92 -10.10 -27.54
N VAL A 61 5.00 -10.24 -28.51
CA VAL A 61 5.32 -10.58 -29.92
C VAL A 61 5.56 -9.28 -30.69
N GLU A 62 6.76 -9.12 -31.21
CA GLU A 62 7.15 -7.88 -31.91
C GLU A 62 6.60 -7.82 -33.35
N GLN A 63 6.42 -8.97 -34.01
CA GLN A 63 5.95 -9.04 -35.38
C GLN A 63 5.02 -10.23 -35.61
N GLN A 64 3.91 -9.98 -36.31
CA GLN A 64 2.93 -11.00 -36.69
C GLN A 64 2.32 -10.65 -38.05
N VAL A 65 2.11 -11.67 -38.90
CA VAL A 65 1.34 -11.54 -40.13
C VAL A 65 -0.11 -11.95 -39.87
N LEU A 66 -1.03 -11.07 -40.21
CA LEU A 66 -2.49 -11.32 -40.13
C LEU A 66 -2.99 -11.52 -41.57
N SER A 67 -3.64 -12.66 -41.85
CA SER A 67 -4.36 -12.89 -43.11
C SER A 67 -5.73 -12.23 -43.02
N VAL A 68 -6.01 -11.33 -43.95
CA VAL A 68 -7.27 -10.56 -44.01
C VAL A 68 -8.12 -10.96 -45.23
N ALA A 69 -7.92 -12.20 -45.72
CA ALA A 69 -8.57 -12.69 -46.92
C ALA A 69 -10.10 -12.68 -46.86
N ASP A 70 -10.67 -12.85 -45.65
CA ASP A 70 -12.13 -12.91 -45.38
C ASP A 70 -12.71 -11.52 -45.04
N MET A 71 -11.91 -10.45 -45.13
CA MET A 71 -12.35 -9.07 -44.88
C MET A 71 -12.60 -8.29 -46.17
N ASP A 72 -13.51 -7.31 -46.11
CA ASP A 72 -13.64 -6.31 -47.17
C ASP A 72 -12.35 -5.49 -47.25
N GLU A 73 -11.70 -5.51 -48.42
CA GLU A 73 -10.41 -4.84 -48.67
C GLU A 73 -10.45 -3.34 -48.31
N ASN A 74 -11.59 -2.68 -48.56
CA ASN A 74 -11.76 -1.25 -48.26
C ASN A 74 -11.90 -0.98 -46.75
N ALA A 75 -12.33 -1.97 -45.97
CA ALA A 75 -12.56 -1.85 -44.54
C ALA A 75 -11.31 -2.18 -43.71
N VAL A 76 -10.37 -2.97 -44.23
CA VAL A 76 -9.20 -3.48 -43.48
C VAL A 76 -8.47 -2.38 -42.73
N THR A 77 -8.10 -1.28 -43.40
CA THR A 77 -7.33 -0.18 -42.81
C THR A 77 -8.09 0.47 -41.65
N ALA A 78 -9.35 0.83 -41.87
CA ALA A 78 -10.16 1.49 -40.83
C ALA A 78 -10.40 0.57 -39.64
N THR A 79 -10.64 -0.71 -39.88
CA THR A 79 -10.83 -1.74 -38.84
C THR A 79 -9.56 -1.93 -38.03
N LEU A 80 -8.41 -2.02 -38.65
CA LEU A 80 -7.11 -2.18 -38.00
C LEU A 80 -6.74 -0.95 -37.18
N ASP A 81 -6.91 0.25 -37.72
CA ASP A 81 -6.70 1.50 -36.98
C ASP A 81 -7.59 1.61 -35.75
N GLN A 82 -8.85 1.17 -35.85
CA GLN A 82 -9.77 1.14 -34.74
C GLN A 82 -9.33 0.10 -33.69
N ALA A 83 -8.96 -1.11 -34.12
CA ALA A 83 -8.49 -2.17 -33.23
C ALA A 83 -7.21 -1.77 -32.49
N ILE A 84 -6.24 -1.14 -33.15
CA ILE A 84 -5.02 -0.60 -32.54
C ILE A 84 -5.37 0.44 -31.48
N ARG A 85 -6.18 1.44 -31.80
CA ARG A 85 -6.61 2.47 -30.84
C ARG A 85 -7.31 1.85 -29.63
N THR A 86 -8.19 0.88 -29.86
CA THR A 86 -8.91 0.21 -28.78
C THR A 86 -7.94 -0.59 -27.91
N THR A 87 -7.04 -1.38 -28.51
CA THR A 87 -6.02 -2.14 -27.77
C THR A 87 -5.19 -1.23 -26.87
N CYS A 88 -4.58 -0.18 -27.44
CA CYS A 88 -3.73 0.73 -26.66
C CYS A 88 -4.49 1.50 -25.57
N ARG A 89 -5.80 1.69 -25.74
CA ARG A 89 -6.63 2.46 -24.80
C ARG A 89 -7.26 1.62 -23.70
N THR A 90 -7.58 0.35 -23.97
CA THR A 90 -8.39 -0.48 -23.06
C THR A 90 -7.68 -1.72 -22.53
N ASP A 91 -6.62 -2.17 -23.18
CA ASP A 91 -5.86 -3.30 -22.69
C ASP A 91 -4.76 -2.83 -21.73
N PRO A 92 -4.74 -3.32 -20.48
CA PRO A 92 -3.77 -2.88 -19.48
C PRO A 92 -2.32 -3.07 -19.91
N MET A 93 -1.99 -4.22 -20.53
CA MET A 93 -0.62 -4.50 -20.94
C MET A 93 -0.20 -3.64 -22.12
N ALA A 94 -1.12 -3.38 -23.06
CA ALA A 94 -0.85 -2.48 -24.18
C ALA A 94 -0.63 -1.04 -23.69
N ALA A 95 -1.51 -0.54 -22.80
CA ALA A 95 -1.37 0.80 -22.23
C ALA A 95 -0.06 0.99 -21.45
N TYR A 96 0.43 -0.07 -20.79
CA TYR A 96 1.65 -0.06 -19.99
C TYR A 96 2.93 -0.24 -20.80
N ALA A 97 2.92 -1.14 -21.79
CA ALA A 97 4.14 -1.65 -22.40
C ALA A 97 4.35 -1.27 -23.86
N VAL A 98 3.30 -0.86 -24.60
CA VAL A 98 3.41 -0.56 -26.02
C VAL A 98 3.83 0.90 -26.23
N GLU A 99 4.88 1.10 -26.98
CA GLU A 99 5.31 2.42 -27.44
C GLU A 99 4.63 2.80 -28.76
N GLU A 100 4.59 1.84 -29.72
CA GLU A 100 4.04 2.06 -31.06
C GLU A 100 3.58 0.74 -31.68
N ILE A 101 2.45 0.78 -32.37
CA ILE A 101 2.02 -0.30 -33.28
C ILE A 101 2.00 0.26 -34.69
N THR A 102 2.73 -0.38 -35.59
CA THR A 102 2.75 -0.06 -37.02
C THR A 102 2.32 -1.27 -37.84
N TYR A 103 1.92 -1.06 -39.10
CA TYR A 103 1.57 -2.15 -39.98
C TYR A 103 1.89 -1.83 -41.44
N GLU A 104 2.11 -2.90 -42.22
CA GLU A 104 2.30 -2.84 -43.66
C GLU A 104 1.32 -3.79 -44.34
N ARG A 105 0.64 -3.30 -45.38
CA ARG A 105 -0.24 -4.13 -46.22
C ARG A 105 0.58 -4.87 -47.28
N GLY A 106 0.29 -6.15 -47.45
CA GLY A 106 0.99 -7.00 -48.40
C GLY A 106 0.21 -8.28 -48.69
N GLN A 107 0.93 -9.34 -49.02
CA GLN A 107 0.38 -10.67 -49.24
C GLN A 107 1.19 -11.71 -48.48
N SER A 108 0.50 -12.75 -47.98
CA SER A 108 1.11 -13.96 -47.47
C SER A 108 0.74 -15.11 -48.42
N GLY A 109 1.73 -15.55 -49.22
CA GLY A 109 1.46 -16.36 -50.39
C GLY A 109 0.63 -15.58 -51.42
N ASN A 110 -0.57 -16.06 -51.75
CA ASN A 110 -1.51 -15.40 -52.65
C ASN A 110 -2.69 -14.73 -51.98
N LEU A 111 -2.69 -14.65 -50.62
CA LEU A 111 -3.79 -14.09 -49.85
C LEU A 111 -3.45 -12.69 -49.33
N PRO A 112 -4.40 -11.76 -49.31
CA PRO A 112 -4.24 -10.47 -48.68
C PRO A 112 -3.83 -10.62 -47.20
N ALA A 113 -2.80 -9.85 -46.82
CA ALA A 113 -2.28 -9.92 -45.45
C ALA A 113 -1.80 -8.56 -44.98
N VAL A 114 -1.68 -8.42 -43.64
CA VAL A 114 -1.08 -7.25 -42.99
C VAL A 114 0.01 -7.73 -42.06
N ALA A 115 1.23 -7.20 -42.21
CA ALA A 115 2.31 -7.41 -41.28
C ALA A 115 2.22 -6.33 -40.20
N VAL A 116 1.94 -6.75 -38.97
CA VAL A 116 1.86 -5.87 -37.78
C VAL A 116 3.19 -5.93 -37.04
N SER A 117 3.70 -4.77 -36.63
CA SER A 117 4.92 -4.62 -35.83
C SER A 117 4.61 -3.81 -34.59
N ILE A 118 5.00 -4.33 -33.41
CA ILE A 118 4.84 -3.69 -32.14
C ILE A 118 6.21 -3.34 -31.54
N ARG A 119 6.40 -2.09 -31.18
CA ARG A 119 7.55 -1.64 -30.42
C ARG A 119 7.16 -1.48 -28.98
N TYR A 120 7.90 -2.11 -28.09
CA TYR A 120 7.66 -2.08 -26.65
C TYR A 120 8.64 -1.14 -25.95
N ASN A 121 8.18 -0.43 -24.93
CA ASN A 121 8.99 0.36 -24.00
C ASN A 121 9.32 -0.42 -22.71
N ARG A 122 8.91 -1.67 -22.63
CA ARG A 122 9.21 -2.63 -21.56
C ARG A 122 9.88 -3.86 -22.16
N THR A 123 10.68 -4.53 -21.34
CA THR A 123 11.33 -5.77 -21.76
C THR A 123 10.31 -6.91 -21.87
N ARG A 124 10.60 -7.88 -22.73
CA ARG A 124 9.79 -9.11 -22.84
C ARG A 124 9.61 -9.80 -21.50
N ARG A 125 10.61 -9.77 -20.62
CA ARG A 125 10.54 -10.37 -19.29
C ARG A 125 9.52 -9.66 -18.40
N GLU A 126 9.53 -8.33 -18.39
CA GLU A 126 8.57 -7.53 -17.62
C GLU A 126 7.13 -7.80 -18.05
N ILE A 127 6.90 -7.92 -19.37
CA ILE A 127 5.57 -8.23 -19.90
C ILE A 127 5.12 -9.64 -19.48
N LEU A 128 5.94 -10.66 -19.77
CA LEU A 128 5.57 -12.07 -19.57
C LEU A 128 5.55 -12.49 -18.10
N GLN A 129 6.22 -11.79 -17.22
CA GLN A 129 6.31 -12.08 -15.79
C GLN A 129 5.56 -11.02 -14.94
N MET A 130 4.63 -10.28 -15.55
CA MET A 130 3.81 -9.30 -14.83
C MET A 130 3.09 -9.98 -13.65
N PRO A 131 3.35 -9.56 -12.41
CA PRO A 131 2.62 -10.08 -11.26
C PRO A 131 1.14 -9.70 -11.36
N THR A 132 0.25 -10.56 -10.88
CA THR A 132 -1.19 -10.29 -10.88
C THR A 132 -1.71 -10.27 -9.45
N ALA A 133 -2.59 -9.32 -9.14
CA ALA A 133 -3.40 -9.25 -7.95
C ALA A 133 -4.88 -9.36 -8.34
N ALA A 134 -5.64 -10.20 -7.66
CA ALA A 134 -7.06 -10.37 -7.95
C ALA A 134 -7.90 -9.15 -7.54
N ASP A 135 -7.44 -8.42 -6.52
CA ASP A 135 -8.10 -7.28 -5.90
C ASP A 135 -7.10 -6.39 -5.15
N MET A 136 -7.63 -5.36 -4.48
CA MET A 136 -6.79 -4.42 -3.73
C MET A 136 -6.18 -5.02 -2.47
N ASP A 137 -6.77 -6.05 -1.85
CA ASP A 137 -6.18 -6.73 -0.69
C ASP A 137 -4.89 -7.47 -1.08
N GLN A 138 -4.92 -8.17 -2.22
CA GLN A 138 -3.71 -8.80 -2.75
C GLN A 138 -2.69 -7.77 -3.24
N ALA A 139 -3.16 -6.65 -3.81
CA ALA A 139 -2.29 -5.54 -4.19
C ALA A 139 -1.60 -4.94 -2.96
N ALA A 140 -2.34 -4.66 -1.87
CA ALA A 140 -1.80 -4.19 -0.59
C ALA A 140 -0.74 -5.16 -0.04
N SER A 141 -1.00 -6.47 -0.07
CA SER A 141 -0.02 -7.48 0.36
C SER A 141 1.30 -7.40 -0.44
N ARG A 142 1.23 -7.16 -1.75
CA ARG A 142 2.42 -6.99 -2.60
C ARG A 142 3.15 -5.67 -2.33
N ILE A 143 2.40 -4.60 -2.05
CA ILE A 143 2.96 -3.30 -1.63
C ILE A 143 3.73 -3.47 -0.32
N GLN A 144 3.16 -4.15 0.66
CA GLN A 144 3.82 -4.46 1.94
C GLN A 144 5.13 -5.23 1.75
N VAL A 145 5.15 -6.24 0.87
CA VAL A 145 6.39 -6.98 0.54
C VAL A 145 7.44 -6.05 -0.09
N ALA A 146 7.03 -5.12 -0.95
CA ALA A 146 7.95 -4.15 -1.55
C ALA A 146 8.51 -3.16 -0.52
N LEU A 147 7.67 -2.67 0.41
CA LEU A 147 8.09 -1.80 1.53
C LEU A 147 9.06 -2.52 2.46
N ASN A 148 8.76 -3.77 2.85
CA ASN A 148 9.62 -4.61 3.68
C ASN A 148 10.99 -4.86 3.02
N GLY A 149 11.02 -4.92 1.68
CA GLY A 149 12.24 -5.04 0.89
C GLY A 149 12.98 -3.72 0.64
N CYS A 150 12.43 -2.57 1.08
CA CYS A 150 12.89 -1.22 0.70
C CYS A 150 13.09 -1.12 -0.82
N ASN A 151 12.13 -1.66 -1.59
CA ASN A 151 12.17 -1.61 -3.05
C ASN A 151 11.82 -0.18 -3.51
N SER A 152 12.35 0.21 -4.67
CA SER A 152 12.04 1.52 -5.27
C SER A 152 10.75 1.55 -6.08
N SER A 153 10.12 0.40 -6.30
CA SER A 153 8.84 0.32 -7.00
C SER A 153 8.18 -1.04 -6.81
N VAL A 154 6.88 -1.07 -7.10
CA VAL A 154 6.10 -2.29 -7.30
C VAL A 154 5.20 -2.07 -8.51
N VAL A 155 5.10 -3.08 -9.39
CA VAL A 155 4.24 -3.06 -10.57
C VAL A 155 3.46 -4.36 -10.62
N MET A 156 2.16 -4.28 -10.89
CA MET A 156 1.29 -5.45 -10.98
C MET A 156 0.04 -5.18 -11.81
N LEU A 157 -0.49 -6.22 -12.44
CA LEU A 157 -1.84 -6.21 -12.99
C LEU A 157 -2.84 -6.44 -11.86
N VAL A 158 -3.79 -5.53 -11.69
CA VAL A 158 -4.91 -5.65 -10.74
C VAL A 158 -6.18 -5.94 -11.52
N GLU A 159 -6.85 -7.07 -11.20
CA GLU A 159 -8.06 -7.51 -11.93
C GLU A 159 -9.32 -6.77 -11.48
N ARG A 160 -9.38 -6.37 -10.20
CA ARG A 160 -10.44 -5.53 -9.62
C ARG A 160 -9.79 -4.37 -8.88
N TYR A 161 -9.47 -3.32 -9.62
CA TYR A 161 -8.87 -2.10 -9.08
C TYR A 161 -9.96 -1.18 -8.53
N GLU A 162 -9.71 -0.67 -7.35
CA GLU A 162 -10.48 0.40 -6.72
C GLU A 162 -9.55 1.56 -6.35
N PRO A 163 -9.95 2.82 -6.60
CA PRO A 163 -9.15 3.98 -6.21
C PRO A 163 -8.83 3.96 -4.72
N THR A 164 -7.56 4.06 -4.38
CA THR A 164 -7.04 3.88 -3.03
C THR A 164 -6.10 5.01 -2.68
N ASP A 165 -6.17 5.52 -1.45
CA ASP A 165 -5.15 6.42 -0.92
C ASP A 165 -3.91 5.61 -0.50
N PHE A 166 -2.93 5.53 -1.40
CA PHE A 166 -1.69 4.79 -1.14
C PHE A 166 -0.79 5.47 -0.11
N VAL A 167 -0.93 6.77 0.12
CA VAL A 167 -0.18 7.46 1.17
C VAL A 167 -0.68 6.96 2.52
N GLN A 168 -1.99 6.99 2.75
CA GLN A 168 -2.60 6.51 3.97
C GLN A 168 -2.33 5.01 4.19
N LEU A 169 -2.49 4.19 3.16
CA LEU A 169 -2.21 2.74 3.24
C LEU A 169 -0.77 2.45 3.69
N ILE A 170 0.21 3.21 3.19
CA ILE A 170 1.62 3.04 3.55
C ILE A 170 1.87 3.54 4.97
N GLU A 171 1.27 4.65 5.38
CA GLU A 171 1.38 5.20 6.74
C GLU A 171 0.77 4.24 7.77
N ASP A 172 -0.40 3.67 7.51
CA ASP A 172 -1.05 2.68 8.38
C ASP A 172 -0.22 1.41 8.51
N TYR A 173 0.36 0.95 7.39
CA TYR A 173 1.25 -0.19 7.42
C TYR A 173 2.53 0.10 8.21
N ALA A 174 3.14 1.27 8.04
CA ALA A 174 4.32 1.69 8.79
C ALA A 174 4.04 1.83 10.29
N ALA A 175 2.86 2.31 10.67
CA ALA A 175 2.43 2.39 12.06
C ALA A 175 2.26 0.99 12.68
N SER A 176 1.71 0.03 11.93
CA SER A 176 1.50 -1.34 12.40
C SER A 176 2.78 -2.19 12.42
N TYR A 177 3.75 -1.88 11.55
CA TYR A 177 4.97 -2.67 11.36
C TYR A 177 6.23 -1.80 11.33
N PRO A 178 6.51 -1.06 12.44
CA PRO A 178 7.65 -0.13 12.51
C PRO A 178 9.00 -0.82 12.37
N GLU A 179 9.08 -2.12 12.59
CA GLU A 179 10.30 -2.91 12.41
C GLU A 179 10.62 -3.23 10.93
N TRP A 180 9.64 -3.07 10.05
CA TRP A 180 9.81 -3.27 8.61
C TRP A 180 9.91 -1.97 7.84
N VAL A 181 9.15 -0.94 8.22
CA VAL A 181 9.13 0.36 7.54
C VAL A 181 9.89 1.40 8.39
N ILE A 182 11.20 1.48 8.19
CA ILE A 182 12.08 2.40 8.92
C ILE A 182 11.91 3.84 8.45
N GLU A 183 11.65 4.03 7.17
CA GLU A 183 11.38 5.33 6.54
C GLU A 183 10.16 5.19 5.65
N ILE A 184 9.18 6.04 5.84
CA ILE A 184 8.00 6.11 4.98
C ILE A 184 8.42 6.78 3.67
N PRO A 185 8.37 6.08 2.51
CA PRO A 185 8.75 6.68 1.25
C PRO A 185 7.69 7.66 0.76
N THR A 186 8.10 8.65 -0.04
CA THR A 186 7.13 9.32 -0.90
C THR A 186 6.71 8.37 -2.02
N VAL A 187 5.41 8.34 -2.33
CA VAL A 187 4.83 7.48 -3.35
C VAL A 187 4.36 8.29 -4.55
N ALA A 188 4.67 7.80 -5.75
CA ALA A 188 4.08 8.27 -7.00
C ALA A 188 3.33 7.10 -7.64
N GLU A 189 2.08 7.33 -7.99
CA GLU A 189 1.15 6.36 -8.55
C GLU A 189 0.96 6.57 -10.05
N ALA A 190 0.83 5.48 -10.80
CA ALA A 190 0.32 5.48 -12.17
C ALA A 190 -0.50 4.21 -12.43
N THR A 191 -1.61 4.35 -13.15
CA THR A 191 -2.45 3.25 -13.60
C THR A 191 -2.51 3.19 -15.12
N TYR A 192 -2.52 1.99 -15.68
CA TYR A 192 -2.55 1.74 -17.11
C TYR A 192 -3.66 0.71 -17.44
N PRO A 193 -4.75 1.11 -18.14
CA PRO A 193 -5.13 2.47 -18.51
C PRO A 193 -5.47 3.34 -17.28
N GLU A 194 -5.55 4.67 -17.46
CA GLU A 194 -5.88 5.62 -16.39
C GLU A 194 -7.30 5.43 -15.81
N ALA A 195 -8.17 4.73 -16.50
CA ALA A 195 -9.55 4.47 -16.08
C ALA A 195 -9.96 3.02 -16.37
N GLY A 196 -10.70 2.45 -15.46
CA GLY A 196 -11.21 1.08 -15.53
C GLY A 196 -10.99 0.33 -14.21
N ASP A 197 -11.69 -0.77 -14.07
CA ASP A 197 -11.60 -1.67 -12.92
C ASP A 197 -10.48 -2.72 -13.05
N ARG A 198 -9.85 -2.79 -14.21
CA ARG A 198 -8.72 -3.66 -14.52
C ARG A 198 -7.58 -2.84 -15.09
N CYS A 199 -6.48 -2.72 -14.37
CA CYS A 199 -5.34 -1.90 -14.77
C CYS A 199 -4.00 -2.51 -14.31
N ILE A 200 -2.90 -2.04 -14.92
CA ILE A 200 -1.58 -2.21 -14.30
C ILE A 200 -1.36 -1.02 -13.38
N LEU A 201 -1.14 -1.33 -12.11
CA LEU A 201 -0.75 -0.38 -11.08
C LEU A 201 0.78 -0.33 -10.98
N GLU A 202 1.36 0.85 -11.14
CA GLU A 202 2.77 1.13 -10.89
C GLU A 202 2.89 2.13 -9.75
N LEU A 203 3.50 1.70 -8.63
CA LEU A 203 3.88 2.59 -7.53
C LEU A 203 5.40 2.74 -7.51
N LYS A 204 5.89 3.98 -7.46
CA LYS A 204 7.30 4.32 -7.31
C LYS A 204 7.54 4.89 -5.91
N PHE A 205 8.46 4.29 -5.19
CA PHE A 205 8.84 4.67 -3.84
C PHE A 205 10.18 5.43 -3.86
N SER A 206 10.16 6.64 -3.30
CA SER A 206 11.36 7.46 -3.16
C SER A 206 11.74 7.58 -1.68
N TYR A 207 12.90 7.06 -1.34
CA TYR A 207 13.50 7.13 -0.01
C TYR A 207 14.60 8.19 0.02
N GLN A 208 14.77 8.88 1.14
CA GLN A 208 15.92 9.78 1.37
C GLN A 208 17.18 8.98 1.75
N THR A 209 16.98 7.86 2.44
CA THR A 209 18.05 6.96 2.89
C THR A 209 18.29 5.86 1.86
N SER A 210 19.55 5.48 1.64
CA SER A 210 19.89 4.40 0.72
C SER A 210 19.29 3.07 1.16
N ARG A 211 18.94 2.22 0.19
CA ARG A 211 18.38 0.88 0.47
C ARG A 211 19.27 0.04 1.39
N GLU A 212 20.58 0.09 1.20
CA GLU A 212 21.55 -0.65 2.04
C GLU A 212 21.53 -0.16 3.49
N SER A 213 21.48 1.16 3.69
CA SER A 213 21.34 1.76 5.02
C SER A 213 20.01 1.38 5.67
N LEU A 214 18.89 1.47 4.94
CA LEU A 214 17.56 1.06 5.42
C LEU A 214 17.55 -0.42 5.85
N ARG A 215 18.14 -1.31 5.08
CA ARG A 215 18.25 -2.74 5.43
C ARG A 215 19.06 -2.96 6.70
N THR A 216 20.14 -2.22 6.87
CA THR A 216 20.95 -2.25 8.10
C THR A 216 20.16 -1.74 9.30
N MET A 217 19.40 -0.66 9.13
CA MET A 217 18.53 -0.10 10.16
C MET A 217 17.41 -1.07 10.55
N GLN A 218 16.74 -1.69 9.57
CA GLN A 218 15.75 -2.74 9.80
C GLN A 218 16.31 -3.88 10.67
N SER A 219 17.51 -4.38 10.33
CA SER A 219 18.14 -5.47 11.08
C SER A 219 18.37 -5.12 12.55
N ARG A 220 18.74 -3.86 12.84
CA ARG A 220 18.92 -3.36 14.21
C ARG A 220 17.59 -3.31 14.96
N VAL A 221 16.57 -2.72 14.35
CA VAL A 221 15.23 -2.63 14.94
C VAL A 221 14.66 -4.01 15.20
N GLN A 222 14.76 -4.94 14.24
CA GLN A 222 14.28 -6.32 14.41
C GLN A 222 14.97 -7.02 15.58
N SER A 223 16.27 -6.78 15.79
CA SER A 223 16.99 -7.33 16.95
C SER A 223 16.44 -6.84 18.29
N VAL A 224 15.92 -5.60 18.35
CA VAL A 224 15.26 -5.07 19.57
C VAL A 224 13.91 -5.76 19.77
N PHE A 225 13.11 -5.93 18.70
CA PHE A 225 11.85 -6.67 18.76
C PHE A 225 12.05 -8.13 19.19
N ASP A 226 13.08 -8.80 18.67
CA ASP A 226 13.43 -10.16 19.09
C ASP A 226 13.82 -10.20 20.58
N SER A 227 14.54 -9.19 21.07
CA SER A 227 14.87 -9.04 22.48
C SER A 227 13.62 -8.81 23.36
N ALA A 228 12.67 -8.01 22.90
CA ALA A 228 11.39 -7.80 23.58
C ALA A 228 10.61 -9.11 23.69
N ARG A 229 10.53 -9.89 22.59
CA ARG A 229 9.88 -11.20 22.58
C ARG A 229 10.52 -12.20 23.55
N LEU A 230 11.85 -12.18 23.68
CA LEU A 230 12.55 -13.03 24.64
C LEU A 230 12.40 -12.55 26.10
N TYR A 231 12.07 -11.29 26.31
CA TYR A 231 11.82 -10.74 27.64
C TYR A 231 10.47 -11.19 28.20
N VAL A 232 9.50 -11.49 27.34
CA VAL A 232 8.20 -12.02 27.71
C VAL A 232 8.33 -13.49 28.07
N GLN A 233 7.85 -13.86 29.26
CA GLN A 233 7.85 -15.27 29.72
C GLN A 233 6.69 -16.01 29.09
N GLY A 234 6.95 -17.21 28.58
CA GLY A 234 5.99 -17.95 27.76
C GLY A 234 4.76 -18.50 28.51
N ASP A 235 4.81 -18.58 29.83
CA ASP A 235 3.74 -19.04 30.74
C ASP A 235 3.02 -17.90 31.47
N SER A 236 3.37 -16.65 31.17
CA SER A 236 2.70 -15.46 31.72
C SER A 236 1.28 -15.31 31.19
N SER A 237 0.39 -14.76 32.03
CA SER A 237 -0.93 -14.24 31.62
C SER A 237 -0.78 -13.09 30.63
N ASP A 238 -1.85 -12.73 29.93
CA ASP A 238 -1.82 -11.62 28.99
C ASP A 238 -1.55 -10.30 29.71
N HIS A 239 -2.15 -10.06 30.86
CA HIS A 239 -1.82 -8.93 31.75
C HIS A 239 -0.32 -8.84 32.10
N GLU A 240 0.28 -9.96 32.49
CA GLU A 240 1.71 -10.01 32.81
C GLU A 240 2.57 -9.72 31.57
N LYS A 241 2.19 -10.21 30.38
CA LYS A 241 2.89 -9.94 29.13
C LYS A 241 2.83 -8.45 28.76
N TYR A 242 1.65 -7.81 28.89
CA TYR A 242 1.49 -6.37 28.71
C TYR A 242 2.45 -5.58 29.60
N ASN A 243 2.48 -5.89 30.90
CA ASN A 243 3.36 -5.25 31.87
C ASN A 243 4.86 -5.52 31.55
N GLN A 244 5.22 -6.73 31.14
CA GLN A 244 6.61 -7.06 30.74
C GLN A 244 7.05 -6.23 29.52
N LEU A 245 6.22 -6.12 28.47
CA LEU A 245 6.52 -5.32 27.28
C LEU A 245 6.59 -3.82 27.60
N PHE A 246 5.68 -3.33 28.43
CA PHE A 246 5.70 -1.98 28.96
C PHE A 246 7.02 -1.69 29.70
N SER A 247 7.39 -2.57 30.64
CA SER A 247 8.64 -2.49 31.38
C SER A 247 9.86 -2.59 30.48
N PHE A 248 9.81 -3.42 29.42
CA PHE A 248 10.89 -3.50 28.44
C PHE A 248 11.17 -2.16 27.77
N LEU A 249 10.10 -1.41 27.40
CA LEU A 249 10.25 -0.10 26.78
C LEU A 249 10.67 0.96 27.81
N THR A 250 9.95 1.08 28.91
CA THR A 250 10.13 2.20 29.86
C THR A 250 11.42 2.13 30.67
N GLN A 251 12.01 0.94 30.84
CA GLN A 251 13.30 0.78 31.51
C GLN A 251 14.52 0.97 30.61
N ARG A 252 14.34 0.99 29.28
CA ARG A 252 15.45 1.00 28.30
C ARG A 252 15.52 2.27 27.47
N PHE A 253 14.44 3.00 27.38
CA PHE A 253 14.32 4.13 26.47
C PHE A 253 13.77 5.34 27.20
N ASP A 254 14.16 6.54 26.70
CA ASP A 254 13.78 7.81 27.29
C ASP A 254 12.84 8.59 26.36
N TYR A 255 11.97 9.43 26.94
CA TYR A 255 11.10 10.32 26.19
C TYR A 255 11.85 11.54 25.68
N LYS A 256 11.63 11.89 24.39
CA LYS A 256 12.08 13.13 23.77
C LYS A 256 11.11 13.54 22.68
N ALA A 257 10.56 14.75 22.75
CA ALA A 257 9.56 15.26 21.82
C ALA A 257 10.07 15.42 20.38
N GLU A 258 11.37 15.68 20.19
CA GLU A 258 11.97 15.83 18.86
C GLU A 258 12.89 14.65 18.54
N THR A 259 12.60 13.95 17.44
CA THR A 259 13.38 12.80 16.99
C THR A 259 13.83 12.97 15.54
N SER A 260 14.94 12.31 15.17
CA SER A 260 15.45 12.27 13.81
C SER A 260 14.97 11.02 13.07
N ILE A 261 14.88 11.06 11.73
CA ILE A 261 14.45 9.96 10.85
C ILE A 261 13.00 9.56 11.18
N THR A 262 12.70 8.27 11.43
CA THR A 262 11.40 7.88 11.97
C THR A 262 11.44 7.82 13.49
N ALA A 263 10.32 8.13 14.14
CA ALA A 263 10.22 8.12 15.59
C ALA A 263 10.60 6.75 16.19
N SER A 264 10.11 5.65 15.61
CA SER A 264 10.40 4.28 16.08
C SER A 264 11.87 3.91 15.97
N TYR A 265 12.56 4.29 14.89
CA TYR A 265 14.00 4.04 14.78
C TYR A 265 14.80 4.83 15.82
N SER A 266 14.43 6.09 16.05
CA SER A 266 15.06 6.93 17.07
C SER A 266 14.91 6.30 18.46
N LEU A 267 13.70 5.87 18.82
CA LEU A 267 13.43 5.18 20.09
C LEU A 267 14.30 3.93 20.22
N LEU A 268 14.20 2.98 19.29
CA LEU A 268 14.78 1.64 19.44
C LEU A 268 16.28 1.57 19.20
N CYS A 269 16.87 2.50 18.45
CA CYS A 269 18.29 2.49 18.09
C CYS A 269 19.11 3.63 18.71
N HIS A 270 18.46 4.77 19.03
CA HIS A 270 19.13 5.91 19.69
C HIS A 270 18.72 6.08 21.14
N GLY A 271 17.75 5.30 21.61
CA GLY A 271 17.34 5.28 23.01
C GLY A 271 16.33 6.36 23.40
N VAL A 272 15.85 7.18 22.46
CA VAL A 272 14.94 8.29 22.71
C VAL A 272 13.82 8.37 21.67
N GLY A 273 12.59 8.64 22.10
CA GLY A 273 11.43 8.76 21.23
C GLY A 273 10.31 9.63 21.85
N ASP A 274 9.40 10.07 20.98
CA ASP A 274 8.18 10.77 21.37
C ASP A 274 7.06 9.80 21.76
N SER A 275 5.89 10.31 22.16
CA SER A 275 4.74 9.50 22.53
C SER A 275 4.29 8.57 21.41
N ARG A 276 4.34 9.03 20.14
CA ARG A 276 4.00 8.22 18.96
C ARG A 276 4.94 7.01 18.82
N ALA A 277 6.26 7.22 19.01
CA ALA A 277 7.24 6.14 18.94
C ALA A 277 6.98 5.07 20.02
N PHE A 278 6.70 5.49 21.26
CA PHE A 278 6.39 4.57 22.34
C PHE A 278 5.11 3.79 22.07
N ALA A 279 4.02 4.48 21.73
CA ALA A 279 2.73 3.84 21.45
C ALA A 279 2.81 2.86 20.27
N THR A 280 3.45 3.26 19.16
CA THR A 280 3.63 2.42 17.97
C THR A 280 4.49 1.19 18.26
N CYS A 281 5.63 1.36 18.95
CA CYS A 281 6.50 0.24 19.28
C CYS A 281 5.86 -0.71 20.29
N TYR A 282 5.12 -0.19 21.28
CA TYR A 282 4.40 -1.00 22.24
C TYR A 282 3.34 -1.86 21.55
N ALA A 283 2.47 -1.27 20.73
CA ALA A 283 1.45 -2.00 19.98
C ALA A 283 2.05 -3.09 19.08
N ALA A 284 3.12 -2.78 18.34
CA ALA A 284 3.80 -3.74 17.48
C ALA A 284 4.46 -4.87 18.28
N MET A 285 5.03 -4.60 19.45
CA MET A 285 5.59 -5.62 20.35
C MET A 285 4.48 -6.50 20.94
N CYS A 286 3.35 -5.93 21.35
CA CYS A 286 2.17 -6.66 21.79
C CYS A 286 1.65 -7.61 20.70
N ALA A 287 1.47 -7.13 19.48
CA ALA A 287 1.02 -7.93 18.35
C ALA A 287 1.97 -9.14 18.08
N ARG A 288 3.29 -8.96 18.21
CA ARG A 288 4.27 -10.06 18.10
C ARG A 288 4.20 -11.06 19.26
N ALA A 289 3.69 -10.65 20.39
CA ALA A 289 3.43 -11.52 21.54
C ALA A 289 2.04 -12.18 21.51
N GLY A 290 1.24 -11.92 20.45
CA GLY A 290 -0.13 -12.43 20.29
C GLY A 290 -1.17 -11.66 21.10
N LEU A 291 -0.86 -10.42 21.51
CA LEU A 291 -1.71 -9.52 22.26
C LEU A 291 -2.32 -8.44 21.37
N SER A 292 -3.48 -7.91 21.75
CA SER A 292 -4.18 -6.82 21.06
C SER A 292 -3.82 -5.48 21.69
N ALA A 293 -3.28 -4.55 20.91
CA ALA A 293 -3.03 -3.18 21.35
C ALA A 293 -3.24 -2.20 20.20
N LEU A 294 -4.11 -1.22 20.39
CA LEU A 294 -4.39 -0.15 19.43
C LEU A 294 -3.51 1.07 19.76
N VAL A 295 -3.14 1.82 18.73
CA VAL A 295 -2.51 3.14 18.91
C VAL A 295 -3.62 4.18 18.86
N VAL A 296 -3.75 4.96 19.91
CA VAL A 296 -4.70 6.08 20.01
C VAL A 296 -3.99 7.38 19.71
N SER A 297 -4.60 8.21 18.87
CA SER A 297 -4.16 9.57 18.58
C SER A 297 -5.10 10.58 19.23
N GLY A 298 -4.53 11.60 19.87
CA GLY A 298 -5.32 12.64 20.53
C GLY A 298 -4.44 13.76 21.05
N THR A 299 -4.89 14.37 22.15
CA THR A 299 -4.10 15.37 22.87
C THR A 299 -4.00 15.01 24.36
N ARG A 300 -2.91 15.42 24.98
CA ARG A 300 -2.71 15.43 26.41
C ARG A 300 -2.29 16.83 26.85
N ASP A 301 -3.05 17.42 27.78
CA ASP A 301 -2.84 18.80 28.23
C ASP A 301 -2.83 19.82 27.07
N GLY A 302 -3.55 19.54 25.98
CA GLY A 302 -3.66 20.36 24.78
C GLY A 302 -2.55 20.19 23.75
N GLU A 303 -1.55 19.32 23.98
CA GLU A 303 -0.51 18.97 23.03
C GLU A 303 -0.81 17.62 22.33
N SER A 304 -0.43 17.46 21.06
CA SER A 304 -0.60 16.20 20.33
C SER A 304 0.11 15.07 21.05
N TRP A 305 -0.62 13.99 21.31
CA TRP A 305 -0.14 12.87 22.10
C TRP A 305 -0.66 11.54 21.58
N PHE A 306 0.11 10.46 21.79
CA PHE A 306 -0.23 9.10 21.39
C PHE A 306 -0.06 8.17 22.58
N TRP A 307 -1.00 7.20 22.70
CA TRP A 307 -0.97 6.15 23.71
C TRP A 307 -1.62 4.88 23.19
N ASN A 308 -1.90 3.91 24.03
CA ASN A 308 -2.48 2.64 23.59
C ASN A 308 -3.80 2.34 24.30
N ILE A 309 -4.67 1.58 23.63
CA ILE A 309 -5.73 0.80 24.23
C ILE A 309 -5.36 -0.66 24.06
N ILE A 310 -5.38 -1.41 25.17
CA ILE A 310 -5.15 -2.86 25.21
C ILE A 310 -6.47 -3.57 25.52
N GLU A 311 -6.54 -4.86 25.15
CA GLU A 311 -7.63 -5.76 25.50
C GLU A 311 -7.10 -6.82 26.48
N ASP A 312 -7.55 -6.80 27.73
CA ASP A 312 -7.18 -7.77 28.76
C ASP A 312 -8.43 -8.39 29.37
N ASP A 313 -8.52 -9.73 29.38
CA ASP A 313 -9.67 -10.52 29.85
C ASP A 313 -11.04 -10.13 29.23
N GLY A 314 -11.03 -9.53 28.01
CA GLY A 314 -12.23 -9.10 27.28
C GLY A 314 -12.67 -7.66 27.59
N ASP A 315 -11.97 -6.95 28.46
CA ASP A 315 -12.16 -5.54 28.75
C ASP A 315 -11.08 -4.68 28.10
N TYR A 316 -11.40 -3.41 27.84
CA TYR A 316 -10.47 -2.46 27.23
C TYR A 316 -9.95 -1.47 28.26
N TYR A 317 -8.64 -1.14 28.16
CA TYR A 317 -7.94 -0.23 29.04
C TYR A 317 -6.96 0.66 28.30
N HIS A 318 -6.84 1.90 28.72
CA HIS A 318 -5.78 2.78 28.28
C HIS A 318 -4.47 2.47 28.98
N VAL A 319 -3.37 2.48 28.19
CA VAL A 319 -1.99 2.33 28.67
C VAL A 319 -1.12 3.38 27.98
N ASP A 320 -0.36 4.17 28.73
CA ASP A 320 0.53 5.20 28.19
C ASP A 320 1.98 4.96 28.60
N PRO A 321 2.79 4.31 27.74
CA PRO A 321 4.20 4.07 28.04
C PRO A 321 5.03 5.36 28.15
N ALA A 322 4.72 6.40 27.34
CA ALA A 322 5.48 7.65 27.34
C ALA A 322 5.21 8.50 28.58
N ALA A 323 3.95 8.55 29.04
CA ALA A 323 3.60 9.28 30.25
C ALA A 323 4.20 8.67 31.51
N SER A 324 4.39 7.35 31.55
CA SER A 324 4.97 6.66 32.69
C SER A 324 6.41 7.06 32.98
N LEU A 325 7.17 7.46 31.97
CA LEU A 325 8.55 7.97 32.13
C LEU A 325 8.61 9.28 32.94
N MET A 326 7.48 9.96 33.10
CA MET A 326 7.35 11.17 33.90
C MET A 326 6.99 10.86 35.37
N GLY A 327 7.04 9.59 35.80
CA GLY A 327 6.88 9.17 37.18
C GLY A 327 5.76 8.17 37.48
N GLY A 328 5.40 7.32 36.51
CA GLY A 328 4.32 6.33 36.66
C GLY A 328 4.76 4.89 36.40
N ASP A 329 4.09 3.95 37.08
CA ASP A 329 4.19 2.52 36.79
C ASP A 329 3.18 2.11 35.67
N PHE A 330 3.23 0.83 35.26
CA PHE A 330 2.19 0.25 34.37
C PHE A 330 0.82 0.39 35.04
N ARG A 331 -0.10 1.02 34.34
CA ARG A 331 -1.48 1.22 34.80
C ARG A 331 -2.44 0.98 33.65
N GLU A 332 -3.47 0.23 33.94
CA GLU A 332 -4.64 0.06 33.09
C GLU A 332 -5.68 1.08 33.54
N LEU A 333 -5.97 2.05 32.68
CA LEU A 333 -6.85 3.18 33.00
C LEU A 333 -8.16 3.06 32.22
N ARG A 334 -9.26 3.46 32.87
CA ARG A 334 -10.58 3.59 32.26
C ARG A 334 -10.70 4.98 31.62
N ASP A 335 -11.69 5.16 30.74
CA ASP A 335 -11.99 6.46 30.12
C ASP A 335 -12.10 7.59 31.16
N GLU A 336 -12.79 7.34 32.29
CA GLU A 336 -12.98 8.32 33.35
C GLU A 336 -11.71 8.68 34.13
N GLU A 337 -10.67 7.87 34.04
CA GLU A 337 -9.37 8.08 34.71
C GLU A 337 -8.36 8.81 33.81
N MET A 338 -8.71 9.09 32.54
CA MET A 338 -7.85 9.75 31.54
C MET A 338 -7.90 11.29 31.65
N GLU A 339 -7.54 11.81 32.84
CA GLU A 339 -7.52 13.26 33.07
C GLU A 339 -6.50 13.97 32.14
N GLY A 340 -6.94 15.05 31.47
CA GLY A 340 -6.11 15.85 30.55
C GLY A 340 -5.98 15.26 29.14
N TYR A 341 -6.54 14.06 28.88
CA TYR A 341 -6.55 13.47 27.54
C TYR A 341 -7.85 13.78 26.81
N VAL A 342 -7.72 13.99 25.46
CA VAL A 342 -8.87 14.18 24.57
C VAL A 342 -8.61 13.38 23.30
N TRP A 343 -9.58 12.57 22.87
CA TRP A 343 -9.55 11.77 21.64
C TRP A 343 -10.95 11.67 21.01
N ASP A 344 -11.05 11.11 19.82
CA ASP A 344 -12.34 10.81 19.20
C ASP A 344 -12.88 9.48 19.73
N TYR A 345 -13.83 9.55 20.67
CA TYR A 345 -14.45 8.37 21.28
C TYR A 345 -15.17 7.45 20.29
N SER A 346 -15.50 7.94 19.09
CA SER A 346 -16.20 7.14 18.08
C SER A 346 -15.27 6.20 17.30
N GLU A 347 -13.95 6.44 17.36
CA GLU A 347 -12.95 5.66 16.63
C GLU A 347 -12.36 4.50 17.43
N TYR A 348 -12.61 4.45 18.75
CA TYR A 348 -11.95 3.50 19.64
C TYR A 348 -12.94 2.78 20.55
N PRO A 349 -12.59 1.57 21.07
CA PRO A 349 -13.37 0.88 22.08
C PRO A 349 -13.52 1.71 23.35
N VAL A 350 -14.66 1.57 24.05
CA VAL A 350 -14.90 2.20 25.35
C VAL A 350 -14.15 1.43 26.42
N CYS A 351 -13.40 2.13 27.27
CA CYS A 351 -12.58 1.54 28.33
C CYS A 351 -13.28 1.74 29.69
N THR A 352 -14.22 0.85 30.03
CA THR A 352 -14.98 0.92 31.30
C THR A 352 -14.45 -0.03 32.38
N GLY A 353 -13.57 -0.98 32.00
CA GLY A 353 -13.16 -2.08 32.87
C GLY A 353 -14.33 -3.06 33.17
N PRO A 354 -14.13 -4.06 34.03
CA PRO A 354 -15.16 -5.04 34.35
C PRO A 354 -16.41 -4.38 34.92
N GLU A 355 -17.58 -4.82 34.43
CA GLU A 355 -18.86 -4.40 35.06
C GLU A 355 -18.84 -4.77 36.54
N GLU A 356 -19.01 -3.79 37.43
CA GLU A 356 -19.24 -4.09 38.84
C GLU A 356 -20.50 -4.97 38.96
N PRO A 357 -20.43 -6.14 39.64
CA PRO A 357 -21.61 -6.97 39.83
C PRO A 357 -22.68 -6.12 40.52
N GLU A 358 -23.88 -6.05 39.91
CA GLU A 358 -25.01 -5.35 40.54
C GLU A 358 -25.11 -5.76 42.01
N PRO A 359 -25.19 -4.80 42.95
CA PRO A 359 -25.32 -5.12 44.37
C PRO A 359 -26.51 -6.05 44.51
N ALA A 360 -26.26 -7.25 45.07
CA ALA A 360 -27.29 -8.25 45.29
C ALA A 360 -28.45 -7.57 46.01
N ALA A 361 -29.64 -7.57 45.40
CA ALA A 361 -30.83 -6.98 45.99
C ALA A 361 -31.00 -7.53 47.42
N GLU A 362 -30.87 -6.65 48.42
CA GLU A 362 -31.13 -7.02 49.82
C GLU A 362 -32.53 -7.61 49.87
N THR A 363 -32.61 -8.91 50.05
CA THR A 363 -33.88 -9.58 50.35
C THR A 363 -34.34 -9.07 51.71
N GLU A 364 -35.30 -8.15 51.67
CA GLU A 364 -36.03 -7.69 52.83
C GLU A 364 -36.60 -8.91 53.58
N ASN A 365 -35.93 -9.28 54.68
CA ASN A 365 -36.42 -10.29 55.58
C ASN A 365 -37.67 -9.73 56.33
N THR A 366 -38.83 -9.95 55.75
CA THR A 366 -40.12 -9.80 56.53
C THR A 366 -40.20 -10.92 57.55
N GLU A 367 -39.87 -10.58 58.77
CA GLU A 367 -40.23 -11.43 59.94
C GLU A 367 -41.75 -11.64 59.96
N PRO A 368 -42.23 -12.89 60.16
CA PRO A 368 -43.66 -13.11 60.43
C PRO A 368 -43.96 -12.73 61.83
N THR A 369 -44.74 -11.66 62.06
CA THR A 369 -45.42 -11.34 63.34
C THR A 369 -46.30 -12.50 63.70
N GLY A 370 -45.86 -13.26 64.71
CA GLY A 370 -46.67 -14.25 65.39
C GLY A 370 -47.75 -13.58 66.29
N GLU A 371 -48.99 -13.70 65.89
CA GLU A 371 -50.11 -13.49 66.74
C GLU A 371 -50.34 -14.74 67.61
N ASN A 372 -50.14 -14.57 68.90
CA ASN A 372 -50.57 -15.49 69.91
C ASN A 372 -52.02 -15.16 70.26
N GLU A 373 -52.96 -16.04 69.98
CA GLU A 373 -54.23 -16.13 70.67
C GLU A 373 -54.37 -17.47 71.46
N LYS A 374 -54.62 -17.33 72.72
CA LYS A 374 -55.08 -18.20 73.78
C LYS A 374 -55.38 -19.65 73.51
#